data_ed511ee1190eefc90be79a9acfd61399
#
_entry.id   ed511ee1190eefc90be79a9acfd61399
#
_cell.length_a   1.000
_cell.length_b   1.000
_cell.length_c   1.000
_cell.angle_alpha   90.00
_cell.angle_beta   90.00
_cell.angle_gamma   90.00
#
_symmetry.space_group_name_H-M   'P 1'
#
loop_
_entity.id
_entity.type
_entity.pdbx_description
1 polymer ?
#
loop_
_entity_poly.entity_id
_entity_poly.type
_entity_poly.pdbx_seq_one_letter_code
_entity_poly.pdbx_strand_id
1 'polypeptide(L)'
;PMVEYAYNCLDYVDKTKIGVFGHSMGGMNVWMTCINYGTQYHEALAAAMDPASDGGEGVTEAEMAAAESLSKVSAGLASGFIALSNEQMCSALDCNFGINYSYYDEGNAVSGDMSGDREESLALINSIFKDDDKISNVNTGKYYGSADDGTLRVVYNPKITHETQHFSKTAIAQDIDFFTKSFGINDALGSGNQIWLLKEIFNAVGLIACLIAIVPIGTLLLGTKAFESLRCEVPEALPSPRTGKSKAIFWGGWVLSWLISWLTFMPLTTLDTKLFPATASLHTTNFFPQQTQNYLLIWAVFNGIIGIILFIISYKFNGKKN
;
A
#
# COMPACT_ATOMS: atom_id res chain seq x y z
N PRO A 1 6.78 -6.13 14.15
CA PRO A 1 7.65 -7.32 13.98
C PRO A 1 8.91 -7.02 13.15
N MET A 2 8.82 -6.31 12.00
CA MET A 2 10.00 -6.04 11.14
C MET A 2 11.01 -5.12 11.82
N VAL A 3 10.57 -4.06 12.49
CA VAL A 3 11.44 -3.17 13.27
C VAL A 3 12.14 -3.95 14.38
N GLU A 4 11.40 -4.78 15.13
CA GLU A 4 11.97 -5.62 16.17
C GLU A 4 13.02 -6.59 15.63
N TYR A 5 12.76 -7.18 14.47
CA TYR A 5 13.73 -8.05 13.82
C TYR A 5 14.99 -7.30 13.40
N ALA A 6 14.84 -6.14 12.76
CA ALA A 6 15.97 -5.31 12.37
C ALA A 6 16.78 -4.85 13.59
N TYR A 7 16.11 -4.41 14.64
CA TYR A 7 16.75 -3.90 15.85
C TYR A 7 17.46 -4.99 16.66
N ASN A 8 16.83 -6.16 16.84
CA ASN A 8 17.33 -7.20 17.76
C ASN A 8 18.16 -8.29 17.09
N CYS A 9 17.97 -8.53 15.77
CA CYS A 9 18.54 -9.72 15.10
C CYS A 9 19.60 -9.36 14.04
N LEU A 10 19.68 -8.11 13.58
CA LEU A 10 20.62 -7.70 12.54
C LEU A 10 21.75 -6.88 13.15
N ASP A 11 22.91 -7.44 13.23
CA ASP A 11 24.11 -6.84 13.84
C ASP A 11 24.75 -5.73 12.98
N TYR A 12 24.46 -5.71 11.69
CA TYR A 12 24.94 -4.70 10.74
C TYR A 12 24.03 -3.48 10.62
N VAL A 13 22.89 -3.45 11.32
CA VAL A 13 21.95 -2.32 11.30
C VAL A 13 22.38 -1.27 12.33
N ASP A 14 22.49 -0.03 11.89
CA ASP A 14 22.60 1.11 12.79
C ASP A 14 21.26 1.35 13.49
N LYS A 15 21.21 0.97 14.77
CA LYS A 15 19.98 1.01 15.58
C LYS A 15 19.48 2.43 15.85
N THR A 16 20.32 3.44 15.64
CA THR A 16 19.96 4.85 15.78
C THR A 16 19.34 5.42 14.49
N LYS A 17 19.35 4.67 13.39
CA LYS A 17 18.92 5.11 12.05
C LYS A 17 17.96 4.14 11.38
N ILE A 18 16.97 3.65 12.12
CA ILE A 18 15.92 2.79 11.55
C ILE A 18 14.80 3.67 11.03
N GLY A 19 14.59 3.61 9.71
CA GLY A 19 13.48 4.30 9.03
C GLY A 19 12.38 3.34 8.62
N VAL A 20 11.15 3.81 8.63
CA VAL A 20 9.98 3.10 8.12
C VAL A 20 9.31 3.87 6.99
N PHE A 21 9.02 3.19 5.89
CA PHE A 21 8.40 3.73 4.70
C PHE A 21 7.29 2.82 4.22
N GLY A 22 6.21 3.39 3.72
CA GLY A 22 5.13 2.63 3.12
C GLY A 22 4.18 3.49 2.32
N HIS A 23 3.59 2.88 1.26
CA HIS A 23 2.63 3.53 0.38
C HIS A 23 1.22 3.00 0.63
N SER A 24 0.22 3.87 0.60
CA SER A 24 -1.21 3.54 0.77
C SER A 24 -1.47 2.88 2.13
N MET A 25 -1.97 1.65 2.17
CA MET A 25 -2.08 0.89 3.43
C MET A 25 -0.73 0.71 4.13
N GLY A 26 0.38 0.68 3.38
CA GLY A 26 1.74 0.73 3.95
C GLY A 26 2.00 2.05 4.67
N GLY A 27 1.50 3.17 4.15
CA GLY A 27 1.56 4.47 4.81
C GLY A 27 0.79 4.49 6.14
N MET A 28 -0.39 3.86 6.20
CA MET A 28 -1.12 3.65 7.44
C MET A 28 -0.28 2.85 8.46
N ASN A 29 0.38 1.78 8.00
CA ASN A 29 1.24 0.98 8.87
C ASN A 29 2.45 1.75 9.39
N VAL A 30 3.01 2.68 8.60
CA VAL A 30 4.06 3.60 9.05
C VAL A 30 3.55 4.46 10.20
N TRP A 31 2.38 5.09 10.05
CA TRP A 31 1.73 5.86 11.11
C TRP A 31 1.58 5.03 12.39
N MET A 32 0.94 3.87 12.29
CA MET A 32 0.70 3.01 13.44
C MET A 32 1.99 2.53 14.10
N THR A 33 3.04 2.29 13.31
CA THR A 33 4.35 1.89 13.83
C THR A 33 5.00 3.01 14.61
N CYS A 34 5.08 4.22 14.04
CA CYS A 34 5.70 5.37 14.70
C CYS A 34 4.93 5.79 15.95
N ILE A 35 3.60 5.83 15.89
CA ILE A 35 2.74 6.11 17.05
C ILE A 35 2.96 5.08 18.16
N ASN A 36 3.01 3.79 17.83
CA ASN A 36 3.18 2.73 18.82
C ASN A 36 4.52 2.85 19.57
N TYR A 37 5.62 3.11 18.86
CA TYR A 37 6.92 3.29 19.51
C TYR A 37 6.99 4.60 20.29
N GLY A 38 6.46 5.70 19.76
CA GLY A 38 6.41 6.97 20.45
C GLY A 38 5.53 6.91 21.71
N THR A 39 4.37 6.25 21.67
CA THR A 39 3.52 6.03 22.85
C THR A 39 4.27 5.25 23.93
N GLN A 40 4.93 4.15 23.58
CA GLN A 40 5.72 3.38 24.55
C GLN A 40 6.82 4.20 25.20
N TYR A 41 7.51 5.04 24.42
CA TYR A 41 8.51 5.96 24.92
C TYR A 41 7.91 6.99 25.89
N HIS A 42 6.84 7.67 25.52
CA HIS A 42 6.18 8.68 26.33
C HIS A 42 5.59 8.10 27.63
N GLU A 43 5.01 6.90 27.57
CA GLU A 43 4.50 6.21 28.76
C GLU A 43 5.62 5.82 29.73
N ALA A 44 6.75 5.31 29.21
CA ALA A 44 7.92 4.99 30.03
C ALA A 44 8.54 6.24 30.67
N LEU A 45 8.64 7.32 29.90
CA LEU A 45 9.16 8.60 30.41
C LEU A 45 8.22 9.18 31.46
N ALA A 46 6.90 9.15 31.26
CA ALA A 46 5.93 9.63 32.23
C ALA A 46 5.96 8.80 33.52
N ALA A 47 6.14 7.48 33.43
CA ALA A 47 6.29 6.61 34.58
C ALA A 47 7.58 6.90 35.37
N ALA A 48 8.68 7.21 34.69
CA ALA A 48 9.95 7.61 35.32
C ALA A 48 9.84 8.98 36.00
N MET A 49 8.98 9.87 35.48
CA MET A 49 8.76 11.22 36.04
C MET A 49 7.72 11.26 37.19
N ASP A 50 7.07 10.14 37.52
CA ASP A 50 6.06 10.10 38.59
C ASP A 50 6.72 10.19 39.98
N PRO A 51 6.48 11.24 40.76
CA PRO A 51 7.08 11.42 42.12
C PRO A 51 6.72 10.27 43.09
N ALA A 52 5.70 9.49 42.82
CA ALA A 52 5.34 8.33 43.60
C ALA A 52 6.26 7.12 43.35
N SER A 53 6.93 7.08 42.21
CA SER A 53 7.84 5.99 41.81
C SER A 53 9.30 6.27 42.18
N ASP A 54 9.74 7.55 42.19
CA ASP A 54 11.15 7.96 42.37
C ASP A 54 11.50 8.58 43.72
N GLY A 55 10.52 8.75 44.61
CA GLY A 55 10.73 9.39 45.92
C GLY A 55 11.09 10.86 45.80
N GLY A 56 10.95 11.50 44.63
CA GLY A 56 11.26 12.93 44.39
C GLY A 56 12.71 13.19 43.96
N GLU A 57 13.48 12.17 43.58
CA GLU A 57 14.89 12.31 43.17
C GLU A 57 15.05 12.74 41.69
N GLY A 58 13.95 12.73 40.89
CA GLY A 58 13.94 13.01 39.45
C GLY A 58 14.40 11.82 38.58
N VAL A 59 14.16 11.91 37.28
CA VAL A 59 14.48 10.83 36.31
C VAL A 59 15.98 10.57 36.27
N THR A 60 16.40 9.35 36.54
CA THR A 60 17.80 8.91 36.46
C THR A 60 18.24 8.70 35.01
N GLU A 61 19.56 8.75 34.76
CA GLU A 61 20.11 8.42 33.41
C GLU A 61 19.75 7.03 32.96
N ALA A 62 19.63 6.06 33.88
CA ALA A 62 19.24 4.67 33.54
C ALA A 62 17.78 4.57 33.10
N GLU A 63 16.87 5.29 33.73
CA GLU A 63 15.45 5.33 33.35
C GLU A 63 15.26 6.06 32.02
N MET A 64 15.98 7.16 31.81
CA MET A 64 15.98 7.85 30.52
C MET A 64 16.47 6.93 29.41
N ALA A 65 17.62 6.27 29.60
CA ALA A 65 18.16 5.32 28.61
C ALA A 65 17.22 4.12 28.37
N ALA A 66 16.52 3.67 29.41
CA ALA A 66 15.50 2.62 29.27
C ALA A 66 14.31 3.08 28.43
N ALA A 67 13.79 4.29 28.66
CA ALA A 67 12.74 4.88 27.84
C ALA A 67 13.19 5.07 26.38
N GLU A 68 14.37 5.66 26.16
CA GLU A 68 14.96 5.85 24.83
C GLU A 68 15.10 4.54 24.06
N SER A 69 15.41 3.42 24.74
CA SER A 69 15.53 2.11 24.11
C SER A 69 14.20 1.58 23.53
N LEU A 70 13.07 2.17 23.90
CA LEU A 70 11.74 1.86 23.35
C LEU A 70 11.45 2.65 22.06
N SER A 71 12.11 3.78 21.85
CA SER A 71 12.03 4.57 20.61
C SER A 71 12.92 3.95 19.52
N LYS A 72 12.45 2.90 18.86
CA LYS A 72 13.23 2.11 17.87
C LYS A 72 13.17 2.63 16.45
N VAL A 73 12.32 3.63 16.18
CA VAL A 73 12.14 4.21 14.85
C VAL A 73 12.57 5.67 14.88
N SER A 74 13.59 6.00 14.11
CA SER A 74 14.16 7.36 14.07
C SER A 74 13.50 8.22 12.98
N ALA A 75 12.91 7.61 11.96
CA ALA A 75 12.22 8.32 10.89
C ALA A 75 11.07 7.52 10.29
N GLY A 76 9.94 8.15 10.03
CA GLY A 76 8.79 7.59 9.34
C GLY A 76 8.32 8.46 8.17
N LEU A 77 8.05 7.86 7.01
CA LEU A 77 7.45 8.56 5.88
C LEU A 77 6.22 7.81 5.37
N ALA A 78 5.05 8.41 5.57
CA ALA A 78 3.78 7.89 5.05
C ALA A 78 3.55 8.41 3.64
N SER A 79 3.60 7.51 2.66
CA SER A 79 3.34 7.81 1.26
C SER A 79 1.91 7.42 0.88
N GLY A 80 1.17 8.30 0.22
CA GLY A 80 -0.22 8.06 -0.21
C GLY A 80 -1.20 7.80 0.94
N PHE A 81 -0.91 8.32 2.15
CA PHE A 81 -1.80 8.16 3.30
C PHE A 81 -1.65 9.32 4.30
N ILE A 82 -2.74 10.02 4.59
CA ILE A 82 -2.77 11.19 5.45
C ILE A 82 -3.85 11.11 6.55
N ALA A 83 -4.83 10.24 6.42
CA ALA A 83 -6.06 10.23 7.22
C ALA A 83 -5.89 10.05 8.74
N LEU A 84 -4.73 9.58 9.22
CA LEU A 84 -4.42 9.48 10.65
C LEU A 84 -3.75 10.73 11.22
N SER A 85 -3.47 11.74 10.40
CA SER A 85 -2.84 12.97 10.85
C SER A 85 -3.86 13.85 11.55
N ASN A 86 -3.90 13.78 12.86
CA ASN A 86 -4.65 14.65 13.75
C ASN A 86 -3.79 14.99 14.99
N GLU A 87 -4.22 15.95 15.78
CA GLU A 87 -3.45 16.45 16.92
C GLU A 87 -3.05 15.33 17.89
N GLN A 88 -3.99 14.45 18.25
CA GLN A 88 -3.73 13.35 19.19
C GLN A 88 -2.70 12.34 18.65
N MET A 89 -2.82 11.95 17.36
CA MET A 89 -1.89 10.99 16.75
C MET A 89 -0.52 11.60 16.50
N CYS A 90 -0.48 12.86 16.12
CA CYS A 90 0.78 13.57 15.87
C CYS A 90 1.57 13.85 17.16
N SER A 91 0.90 14.07 18.29
CA SER A 91 1.56 14.26 19.61
C SER A 91 2.20 12.98 20.13
N ALA A 92 1.79 11.82 19.65
CA ALA A 92 2.39 10.54 20.02
C ALA A 92 3.68 10.22 19.23
N LEU A 93 4.03 11.00 18.20
CA LEU A 93 5.23 10.76 17.39
C LEU A 93 6.49 11.19 18.15
N ASP A 94 7.46 10.28 18.25
CA ASP A 94 8.78 10.50 18.84
C ASP A 94 9.90 10.24 17.82
N CYS A 95 9.65 10.56 16.56
CA CYS A 95 10.63 10.39 15.48
C CYS A 95 10.43 11.46 14.42
N ASN A 96 11.42 11.65 13.55
CA ASN A 96 11.25 12.44 12.33
C ASN A 96 10.12 11.89 11.50
N PHE A 97 9.17 12.71 11.06
CA PHE A 97 8.00 12.21 10.35
C PHE A 97 7.64 13.09 9.15
N GLY A 98 7.39 12.42 8.01
CA GLY A 98 6.97 13.05 6.78
C GLY A 98 5.71 12.42 6.20
N ILE A 99 4.97 13.23 5.46
CA ILE A 99 3.85 12.81 4.63
C ILE A 99 4.19 13.14 3.17
N ASN A 100 3.97 12.18 2.29
CA ASN A 100 4.00 12.39 0.85
C ASN A 100 2.70 11.87 0.27
N TYR A 101 1.76 12.74 -0.09
CA TYR A 101 0.47 12.36 -0.66
C TYR A 101 0.22 13.04 -1.99
N SER A 102 -0.44 12.31 -2.89
CA SER A 102 -0.69 12.78 -4.25
C SER A 102 -1.77 13.85 -4.29
N TYR A 103 -1.56 14.91 -5.08
CA TYR A 103 -2.55 15.98 -5.26
C TYR A 103 -3.86 15.45 -5.87
N TYR A 104 -3.78 14.53 -6.84
CA TYR A 104 -4.94 13.91 -7.51
C TYR A 104 -5.33 12.56 -6.90
N ASP A 105 -5.11 12.38 -5.60
CA ASP A 105 -5.56 11.20 -4.87
C ASP A 105 -7.10 11.18 -4.81
N GLU A 106 -7.72 10.03 -5.05
CA GLU A 106 -9.18 9.87 -5.01
C GLU A 106 -9.74 10.11 -3.60
N GLY A 107 -8.96 9.85 -2.55
CA GLY A 107 -9.31 10.20 -1.17
C GLY A 107 -9.46 11.71 -0.99
N ASN A 108 -8.62 12.52 -1.65
CA ASN A 108 -8.72 13.96 -1.65
C ASN A 108 -9.99 14.45 -2.38
N ALA A 109 -10.37 13.77 -3.48
CA ALA A 109 -11.60 14.09 -4.20
C ALA A 109 -12.85 13.87 -3.33
N VAL A 110 -12.83 12.89 -2.42
CA VAL A 110 -13.92 12.64 -1.46
C VAL A 110 -13.97 13.72 -0.38
N SER A 111 -12.81 14.15 0.14
CA SER A 111 -12.72 15.22 1.15
C SER A 111 -12.98 16.62 0.58
N GLY A 112 -12.85 16.80 -0.74
CA GLY A 112 -12.97 18.07 -1.42
C GLY A 112 -11.76 19.00 -1.27
N ASP A 113 -10.73 18.59 -0.55
CA ASP A 113 -9.51 19.37 -0.34
C ASP A 113 -8.30 18.66 -0.94
N MET A 114 -7.75 19.24 -2.01
CA MET A 114 -6.54 18.78 -2.69
C MET A 114 -5.30 19.59 -2.28
N SER A 115 -5.46 20.58 -1.41
CA SER A 115 -4.38 21.50 -1.04
C SER A 115 -3.36 20.86 -0.12
N GLY A 116 -2.15 21.40 -0.11
CA GLY A 116 -1.14 21.07 0.87
C GLY A 116 -1.43 21.61 2.28
N ASP A 117 -2.37 22.56 2.40
CA ASP A 117 -2.74 23.26 3.64
C ASP A 117 -3.90 22.63 4.41
N ARG A 118 -4.29 21.44 4.03
CA ARG A 118 -5.40 20.75 4.67
C ARG A 118 -5.14 20.50 6.17
N GLU A 119 -6.23 20.27 6.92
CA GLU A 119 -6.21 20.12 8.37
C GLU A 119 -5.18 19.08 8.85
N GLU A 120 -5.09 17.94 8.16
CA GLU A 120 -4.15 16.87 8.51
C GLU A 120 -2.68 17.29 8.32
N SER A 121 -2.38 18.12 7.32
CA SER A 121 -1.04 18.67 7.12
C SER A 121 -0.67 19.66 8.23
N LEU A 122 -1.62 20.52 8.60
CA LEU A 122 -1.47 21.47 9.70
C LEU A 122 -1.28 20.75 11.03
N ALA A 123 -2.04 19.68 11.30
CA ALA A 123 -1.91 18.89 12.51
C ALA A 123 -0.50 18.29 12.65
N LEU A 124 0.05 17.73 11.56
CA LEU A 124 1.42 17.20 11.58
C LEU A 124 2.46 18.29 11.87
N ILE A 125 2.42 19.40 11.13
CA ILE A 125 3.43 20.45 11.29
C ILE A 125 3.30 21.13 12.66
N ASN A 126 2.08 21.39 13.10
CA ASN A 126 1.84 22.06 14.39
C ASN A 126 2.11 21.16 15.62
N SER A 127 2.27 19.86 15.44
CA SER A 127 2.59 18.93 16.52
C SER A 127 3.93 19.23 17.22
N ILE A 128 4.83 19.97 16.57
CA ILE A 128 6.15 20.33 17.12
C ILE A 128 6.21 21.77 17.66
N PHE A 129 5.11 22.53 17.55
CA PHE A 129 5.06 23.92 17.97
C PHE A 129 4.23 24.09 19.24
N LYS A 130 4.62 25.08 20.05
CA LYS A 130 3.77 25.57 21.15
C LYS A 130 2.58 26.36 20.56
N ASP A 131 1.52 26.52 21.34
CA ASP A 131 0.28 27.13 20.88
C ASP A 131 0.47 28.53 20.24
N ASP A 132 1.37 29.34 20.80
CA ASP A 132 1.67 30.70 20.29
C ASP A 132 2.49 30.69 18.98
N ASP A 133 3.16 29.59 18.65
CA ASP A 133 4.01 29.44 17.46
C ASP A 133 3.35 28.67 16.33
N LYS A 134 2.12 28.18 16.52
CA LYS A 134 1.39 27.38 15.52
C LYS A 134 1.15 28.19 14.24
N ILE A 135 1.36 27.50 13.10
CA ILE A 135 1.17 28.10 11.78
C ILE A 135 -0.23 27.84 11.25
N SER A 136 -0.71 28.71 10.38
CA SER A 136 -2.03 28.61 9.72
C SER A 136 -1.95 28.06 8.29
N ASN A 137 -0.75 27.97 7.69
CA ASN A 137 -0.54 27.49 6.33
C ASN A 137 0.70 26.64 6.24
N VAL A 138 0.64 25.53 5.53
CA VAL A 138 1.76 24.60 5.30
C VAL A 138 2.39 24.88 3.94
N ASN A 139 3.67 25.19 3.92
CA ASN A 139 4.43 25.24 2.66
C ASN A 139 4.91 23.82 2.32
N THR A 140 4.32 23.19 1.30
CA THR A 140 4.70 21.86 0.86
C THR A 140 6.17 21.79 0.44
N GLY A 141 6.87 20.75 0.88
CA GLY A 141 8.31 20.57 0.65
C GLY A 141 9.20 21.38 1.58
N LYS A 142 8.65 22.26 2.42
CA LYS A 142 9.41 22.94 3.47
C LYS A 142 9.57 22.02 4.68
N TYR A 143 10.77 21.96 5.21
CA TYR A 143 11.07 21.26 6.46
C TYR A 143 10.84 22.16 7.66
N TYR A 144 10.25 21.62 8.70
CA TYR A 144 9.99 22.23 9.99
C TYR A 144 10.63 21.37 11.09
N GLY A 145 11.09 21.99 12.18
CA GLY A 145 11.76 21.29 13.28
C GLY A 145 13.21 20.92 12.99
N SER A 146 13.74 19.97 13.75
CA SER A 146 15.14 19.52 13.73
C SER A 146 15.21 18.01 13.56
N ALA A 147 16.11 17.54 12.70
CA ALA A 147 16.36 16.11 12.53
C ALA A 147 17.02 15.49 13.76
N ASP A 148 17.91 16.24 14.41
CA ASP A 148 18.68 15.78 15.57
C ASP A 148 17.79 15.57 16.79
N ASP A 149 16.69 16.34 16.89
CA ASP A 149 15.74 16.28 18.01
C ASP A 149 14.55 15.33 17.73
N GLY A 150 14.53 14.62 16.59
CA GLY A 150 13.39 13.77 16.21
C GLY A 150 12.13 14.56 15.80
N THR A 151 12.23 15.89 15.70
CA THR A 151 11.11 16.80 15.45
C THR A 151 10.97 17.23 13.99
N LEU A 152 11.79 16.69 13.07
CA LEU A 152 11.70 17.06 11.66
C LEU A 152 10.33 16.66 11.07
N ARG A 153 9.64 17.64 10.48
CA ARG A 153 8.34 17.44 9.84
C ARG A 153 8.36 18.01 8.41
N VAL A 154 7.73 17.30 7.48
CA VAL A 154 7.55 17.76 6.11
C VAL A 154 6.25 17.19 5.52
N VAL A 155 5.62 17.97 4.66
CA VAL A 155 4.49 17.51 3.85
C VAL A 155 4.83 17.76 2.39
N TYR A 156 4.79 16.71 1.58
CA TYR A 156 4.90 16.78 0.12
C TYR A 156 3.53 16.53 -0.52
N ASN A 157 3.27 17.21 -1.63
CA ASN A 157 2.01 17.08 -2.36
C ASN A 157 2.25 17.14 -3.88
N PRO A 158 2.90 16.13 -4.46
CA PRO A 158 3.19 16.12 -5.90
C PRO A 158 1.91 15.96 -6.72
N LYS A 159 1.86 16.64 -7.88
CA LYS A 159 0.70 16.64 -8.80
C LYS A 159 0.62 15.35 -9.62
N ILE A 160 0.37 14.24 -8.96
CA ILE A 160 0.24 12.89 -9.51
C ILE A 160 -0.98 12.21 -8.89
N THR A 161 -1.38 11.04 -9.40
CA THR A 161 -2.43 10.19 -8.82
C THR A 161 -1.84 9.24 -7.77
N HIS A 162 -2.70 8.65 -6.95
CA HIS A 162 -2.31 7.68 -5.93
C HIS A 162 -1.49 6.51 -6.50
N GLU A 163 -1.98 5.90 -7.59
CA GLU A 163 -1.38 4.72 -8.21
C GLU A 163 -0.03 5.02 -8.87
N THR A 164 0.18 6.26 -9.32
CA THR A 164 1.42 6.64 -10.00
C THR A 164 2.49 7.15 -9.04
N GLN A 165 2.20 7.31 -7.77
CA GLN A 165 3.13 7.89 -6.79
C GLN A 165 4.43 7.09 -6.70
N HIS A 166 4.35 5.77 -6.61
CA HIS A 166 5.53 4.90 -6.53
C HIS A 166 6.27 4.69 -7.87
N PHE A 167 5.77 5.25 -8.97
CA PHE A 167 6.44 5.35 -10.27
C PHE A 167 6.85 6.78 -10.61
N SER A 168 6.72 7.72 -9.68
CA SER A 168 7.07 9.12 -9.90
C SER A 168 8.49 9.42 -9.43
N LYS A 169 9.35 9.85 -10.34
CA LYS A 169 10.69 10.32 -9.98
C LYS A 169 10.67 11.45 -8.95
N THR A 170 9.68 12.35 -9.04
CA THR A 170 9.53 13.47 -8.11
C THR A 170 9.17 12.98 -6.72
N ALA A 171 8.16 12.10 -6.59
CA ALA A 171 7.76 11.57 -5.29
C ALA A 171 8.89 10.76 -4.63
N ILE A 172 9.53 9.88 -5.41
CA ILE A 172 10.67 9.09 -4.91
C ILE A 172 11.86 9.98 -4.52
N ALA A 173 12.13 11.07 -5.27
CA ALA A 173 13.17 12.02 -4.88
C ALA A 173 12.84 12.70 -3.54
N GLN A 174 11.59 13.08 -3.31
CA GLN A 174 11.11 13.64 -2.05
C GLN A 174 11.26 12.65 -0.89
N ASP A 175 10.93 11.38 -1.13
CA ASP A 175 11.07 10.31 -0.13
C ASP A 175 12.56 10.09 0.24
N ILE A 176 13.46 10.05 -0.75
CA ILE A 176 14.90 9.93 -0.54
C ILE A 176 15.44 11.16 0.21
N ASP A 177 15.03 12.38 -0.19
CA ASP A 177 15.48 13.63 0.43
C ASP A 177 15.07 13.68 1.92
N PHE A 178 13.86 13.22 2.25
CA PHE A 178 13.40 13.13 3.64
C PHE A 178 14.31 12.23 4.48
N PHE A 179 14.59 11.00 4.04
CA PHE A 179 15.44 10.09 4.81
C PHE A 179 16.91 10.56 4.85
N THR A 180 17.39 11.13 3.76
CA THR A 180 18.74 11.74 3.70
C THR A 180 18.90 12.83 4.78
N LYS A 181 17.90 13.70 4.92
CA LYS A 181 17.89 14.75 5.95
C LYS A 181 17.68 14.19 7.35
N SER A 182 16.72 13.28 7.51
CA SER A 182 16.41 12.68 8.81
C SER A 182 17.58 11.94 9.44
N PHE A 183 18.45 11.34 8.62
CA PHE A 183 19.60 10.57 9.09
C PHE A 183 20.93 11.31 8.99
N GLY A 184 20.93 12.56 8.52
CA GLY A 184 22.15 13.32 8.32
C GLY A 184 23.10 12.66 7.31
N ILE A 185 22.57 12.00 6.28
CA ILE A 185 23.37 11.32 5.25
C ILE A 185 23.92 12.36 4.27
N ASN A 186 25.21 12.30 4.02
CA ASN A 186 25.83 13.11 2.97
C ASN A 186 25.55 12.43 1.61
N ASP A 187 24.50 12.88 0.92
CA ASP A 187 24.11 12.37 -0.38
C ASP A 187 24.90 13.06 -1.49
N ALA A 188 26.02 12.45 -1.86
CA ALA A 188 26.87 12.94 -2.96
C ALA A 188 26.19 12.80 -4.34
N LEU A 189 25.19 11.94 -4.48
CA LEU A 189 24.50 11.67 -5.75
C LEU A 189 23.28 12.56 -5.99
N GLY A 190 22.66 13.04 -4.90
CA GLY A 190 21.39 13.75 -4.90
C GLY A 190 20.17 12.85 -5.16
N SER A 191 19.06 13.18 -4.53
CA SER A 191 17.80 12.40 -4.58
C SER A 191 17.20 12.26 -6.00
N GLY A 192 17.55 13.14 -6.92
CA GLY A 192 17.12 13.09 -8.32
C GLY A 192 17.89 12.10 -9.20
N ASN A 193 19.04 11.57 -8.73
CA ASN A 193 19.85 10.61 -9.49
C ASN A 193 19.31 9.18 -9.33
N GLN A 194 18.28 8.85 -10.11
CA GLN A 194 17.50 7.62 -9.99
C GLN A 194 17.63 6.78 -11.27
N ILE A 195 17.99 5.51 -11.12
CA ILE A 195 18.13 4.54 -12.21
C ILE A 195 17.08 3.42 -12.15
N TRP A 196 16.21 3.40 -11.13
CA TRP A 196 15.21 2.35 -10.92
C TRP A 196 14.26 2.16 -12.11
N LEU A 197 13.97 3.23 -12.87
CA LEU A 197 13.11 3.18 -14.05
C LEU A 197 13.63 2.20 -15.11
N LEU A 198 14.96 2.05 -15.23
CA LEU A 198 15.55 1.06 -16.14
C LEU A 198 15.15 -0.36 -15.76
N LYS A 199 15.16 -0.68 -14.47
CA LYS A 199 14.68 -1.97 -13.96
C LYS A 199 13.21 -2.21 -14.34
N GLU A 200 12.33 -1.22 -14.17
CA GLU A 200 10.92 -1.35 -14.52
C GLU A 200 10.69 -1.53 -16.02
N ILE A 201 11.44 -0.81 -16.85
CA ILE A 201 11.41 -0.99 -18.32
C ILE A 201 11.84 -2.42 -18.69
N PHE A 202 12.96 -2.91 -18.14
CA PHE A 202 13.42 -4.27 -18.43
C PHE A 202 12.47 -5.34 -17.89
N ASN A 203 11.83 -5.13 -16.74
CA ASN A 203 10.79 -6.00 -16.22
C ASN A 203 9.57 -6.07 -17.17
N ALA A 204 9.13 -4.94 -17.69
CA ALA A 204 8.04 -4.87 -18.66
C ALA A 204 8.41 -5.60 -19.98
N VAL A 205 9.61 -5.38 -20.49
CA VAL A 205 10.13 -6.09 -21.68
C VAL A 205 10.22 -7.59 -21.41
N GLY A 206 10.72 -8.00 -20.25
CA GLY A 206 10.78 -9.39 -19.84
C GLY A 206 9.41 -10.06 -19.75
N LEU A 207 8.41 -9.36 -19.19
CA LEU A 207 7.03 -9.84 -19.14
C LEU A 207 6.45 -10.04 -20.55
N ILE A 208 6.61 -9.07 -21.44
CA ILE A 208 6.15 -9.17 -22.84
C ILE A 208 6.85 -10.35 -23.54
N ALA A 209 8.16 -10.46 -23.37
CA ALA A 209 8.93 -11.57 -23.96
C ALA A 209 8.47 -12.94 -23.41
N CYS A 210 8.17 -13.03 -22.12
CA CYS A 210 7.61 -14.23 -21.50
C CYS A 210 6.26 -14.61 -22.11
N LEU A 211 5.33 -13.65 -22.28
CA LEU A 211 4.04 -13.88 -22.91
C LEU A 211 4.17 -14.34 -24.37
N ILE A 212 5.09 -13.73 -25.13
CA ILE A 212 5.37 -14.16 -26.51
C ILE A 212 5.97 -15.57 -26.54
N ALA A 213 6.82 -15.91 -25.56
CA ALA A 213 7.46 -17.22 -25.49
C ALA A 213 6.51 -18.39 -25.19
N ILE A 214 5.31 -18.13 -24.65
CA ILE A 214 4.32 -19.18 -24.36
C ILE A 214 3.99 -20.01 -25.62
N VAL A 215 3.77 -19.37 -26.76
CA VAL A 215 3.38 -20.05 -28.00
C VAL A 215 4.50 -20.95 -28.55
N PRO A 216 5.74 -20.46 -28.77
CA PRO A 216 6.81 -21.33 -29.28
C PRO A 216 7.20 -22.41 -28.27
N ILE A 217 7.24 -22.13 -26.97
CA ILE A 217 7.52 -23.14 -25.95
C ILE A 217 6.43 -24.19 -25.93
N GLY A 218 5.15 -23.80 -25.95
CA GLY A 218 4.02 -24.71 -26.06
C GLY A 218 4.11 -25.61 -27.30
N THR A 219 4.47 -25.04 -28.46
CA THR A 219 4.66 -25.78 -29.70
C THR A 219 5.79 -26.78 -29.61
N LEU A 220 6.93 -26.40 -29.00
CA LEU A 220 8.06 -27.31 -28.78
C LEU A 220 7.68 -28.45 -27.83
N LEU A 221 7.00 -28.17 -26.73
CA LEU A 221 6.54 -29.18 -25.77
C LEU A 221 5.57 -30.17 -26.43
N LEU A 222 4.57 -29.68 -27.20
CA LEU A 222 3.64 -30.53 -27.94
C LEU A 222 4.33 -31.37 -29.02
N GLY A 223 5.54 -31.02 -29.45
CA GLY A 223 6.39 -31.83 -30.33
C GLY A 223 7.09 -33.00 -29.66
N THR A 224 7.09 -33.06 -28.34
CA THR A 224 7.73 -34.14 -27.58
C THR A 224 6.78 -35.34 -27.39
N LYS A 225 7.35 -36.53 -27.25
CA LYS A 225 6.56 -37.77 -26.99
C LYS A 225 5.69 -37.69 -25.73
N ALA A 226 6.14 -36.92 -24.71
CA ALA A 226 5.43 -36.77 -23.46
C ALA A 226 4.07 -36.03 -23.62
N PHE A 227 3.98 -35.14 -24.58
CA PHE A 227 2.80 -34.29 -24.79
C PHE A 227 2.11 -34.54 -26.13
N GLU A 228 2.57 -35.52 -26.92
CA GLU A 228 2.02 -35.83 -28.24
C GLU A 228 0.52 -36.18 -28.20
N SER A 229 0.06 -36.81 -27.13
CA SER A 229 -1.35 -37.16 -26.90
C SER A 229 -2.26 -35.94 -26.73
N LEU A 230 -1.72 -34.77 -26.45
CA LEU A 230 -2.47 -33.51 -26.34
C LEU A 230 -2.63 -32.78 -27.67
N ARG A 231 -1.99 -33.28 -28.73
CA ARG A 231 -2.15 -32.72 -30.09
C ARG A 231 -3.45 -33.16 -30.66
N CYS A 232 -4.30 -32.20 -31.01
CA CYS A 232 -5.53 -32.41 -31.72
C CYS A 232 -5.56 -31.51 -32.98
N GLU A 233 -6.37 -31.87 -33.96
CA GLU A 233 -6.65 -31.00 -35.07
C GLU A 233 -7.29 -29.71 -34.59
N VAL A 234 -6.91 -28.58 -35.18
CA VAL A 234 -7.53 -27.29 -34.85
C VAL A 234 -8.98 -27.36 -35.31
N PRO A 235 -9.96 -27.22 -34.40
CA PRO A 235 -11.37 -27.26 -34.79
C PRO A 235 -11.66 -26.08 -35.74
N GLU A 236 -12.63 -26.33 -36.64
CA GLU A 236 -13.08 -25.26 -37.53
C GLU A 236 -13.55 -24.05 -36.73
N ALA A 237 -13.09 -22.87 -37.16
CA ALA A 237 -13.47 -21.62 -36.51
C ALA A 237 -14.99 -21.44 -36.55
N LEU A 238 -15.59 -21.13 -35.42
CA LEU A 238 -17.01 -20.80 -35.37
C LEU A 238 -17.31 -19.65 -36.31
N PRO A 239 -18.37 -19.74 -37.12
CA PRO A 239 -18.73 -18.68 -38.06
C PRO A 239 -18.98 -17.37 -37.29
N SER A 240 -18.35 -16.29 -37.72
CA SER A 240 -18.59 -14.96 -37.14
C SER A 240 -20.08 -14.58 -37.31
N PRO A 241 -20.66 -13.87 -36.34
CA PRO A 241 -22.07 -13.47 -36.39
C PRO A 241 -22.31 -12.50 -37.56
N ARG A 242 -23.00 -12.99 -38.61
CA ARG A 242 -23.22 -12.23 -39.86
C ARG A 242 -24.57 -11.50 -39.88
N THR A 243 -25.61 -12.09 -39.30
CA THR A 243 -26.96 -11.48 -39.27
C THR A 243 -27.11 -10.50 -38.11
N GLY A 244 -28.04 -9.55 -38.22
CA GLY A 244 -28.35 -8.61 -37.12
C GLY A 244 -28.75 -9.35 -35.85
N LYS A 245 -29.52 -10.43 -35.95
CA LYS A 245 -29.93 -11.26 -34.81
C LYS A 245 -28.73 -11.95 -34.14
N SER A 246 -27.83 -12.55 -34.93
CA SER A 246 -26.66 -13.24 -34.36
C SER A 246 -25.64 -12.24 -33.73
N LYS A 247 -25.50 -11.06 -34.30
CA LYS A 247 -24.72 -9.98 -33.70
C LYS A 247 -25.31 -9.50 -32.37
N ALA A 248 -26.64 -9.32 -32.32
CA ALA A 248 -27.35 -8.91 -31.12
C ALA A 248 -27.20 -9.95 -29.99
N ILE A 249 -27.30 -11.25 -30.31
CA ILE A 249 -27.11 -12.32 -29.33
C ILE A 249 -25.66 -12.34 -28.82
N PHE A 250 -24.68 -12.20 -29.71
CA PHE A 250 -23.28 -12.20 -29.34
C PHE A 250 -22.93 -11.03 -28.41
N TRP A 251 -23.25 -9.81 -28.85
CA TRP A 251 -22.94 -8.61 -28.07
C TRP A 251 -23.80 -8.50 -26.81
N GLY A 252 -25.08 -8.89 -26.90
CA GLY A 252 -25.97 -8.94 -25.74
C GLY A 252 -25.51 -9.95 -24.69
N GLY A 253 -25.02 -11.11 -25.10
CA GLY A 253 -24.41 -12.08 -24.20
C GLY A 253 -23.15 -11.56 -23.52
N TRP A 254 -22.31 -10.85 -24.27
CA TRP A 254 -21.11 -10.23 -23.73
C TRP A 254 -21.44 -9.14 -22.69
N VAL A 255 -22.35 -8.23 -23.01
CA VAL A 255 -22.83 -7.18 -22.10
C VAL A 255 -23.49 -7.79 -20.86
N LEU A 256 -24.31 -8.85 -21.04
CA LEU A 256 -24.96 -9.54 -19.93
C LEU A 256 -23.94 -10.19 -18.99
N SER A 257 -22.90 -10.83 -19.52
CA SER A 257 -21.82 -11.40 -18.70
C SER A 257 -21.10 -10.34 -17.90
N TRP A 258 -20.80 -9.19 -18.51
CA TRP A 258 -20.20 -8.06 -17.82
C TRP A 258 -21.12 -7.50 -16.71
N LEU A 259 -22.42 -7.32 -16.99
CA LEU A 259 -23.39 -6.85 -16.00
C LEU A 259 -23.52 -7.83 -14.82
N ILE A 260 -23.56 -9.14 -15.08
CA ILE A 260 -23.62 -10.15 -14.01
C ILE A 260 -22.40 -10.02 -13.12
N SER A 261 -21.20 -9.96 -13.70
CA SER A 261 -19.95 -9.83 -12.94
C SER A 261 -19.92 -8.55 -12.10
N TRP A 262 -20.36 -7.44 -12.67
CA TRP A 262 -20.41 -6.15 -11.96
C TRP A 262 -21.45 -6.14 -10.83
N LEU A 263 -22.69 -6.56 -11.11
CA LEU A 263 -23.78 -6.53 -10.14
C LEU A 263 -23.58 -7.52 -8.97
N THR A 264 -22.85 -8.60 -9.20
CA THR A 264 -22.58 -9.61 -8.16
C THR A 264 -21.41 -9.26 -7.26
N PHE A 265 -20.56 -8.28 -7.63
CA PHE A 265 -19.38 -7.94 -6.86
C PHE A 265 -19.72 -7.49 -5.43
N MET A 266 -20.49 -6.43 -5.26
CA MET A 266 -20.84 -5.89 -3.94
C MET A 266 -21.63 -6.86 -3.05
N PRO A 267 -22.68 -7.57 -3.54
CA PRO A 267 -23.36 -8.56 -2.71
C PRO A 267 -22.45 -9.69 -2.23
N LEU A 268 -21.51 -10.14 -3.06
CA LEU A 268 -20.60 -11.22 -2.70
C LEU A 268 -19.49 -10.76 -1.75
N THR A 269 -19.04 -9.50 -1.81
CA THR A 269 -18.15 -8.93 -0.79
C THR A 269 -18.83 -8.85 0.57
N THR A 270 -20.13 -8.50 0.60
CA THR A 270 -20.92 -8.52 1.85
C THR A 270 -21.13 -9.95 2.37
N LEU A 271 -21.24 -10.93 1.48
CA LEU A 271 -21.32 -12.35 1.88
C LEU A 271 -20.01 -12.82 2.53
N ASP A 272 -18.86 -12.35 2.06
CA ASP A 272 -17.57 -12.67 2.64
C ASP A 272 -17.50 -12.32 4.14
N THR A 273 -17.96 -11.14 4.53
CA THR A 273 -17.95 -10.71 5.93
C THR A 273 -18.79 -11.61 6.84
N LYS A 274 -19.79 -12.28 6.29
CA LYS A 274 -20.64 -13.26 7.01
C LYS A 274 -20.01 -14.65 7.07
N LEU A 275 -19.33 -15.06 6.00
CA LEU A 275 -18.68 -16.37 5.91
C LEU A 275 -17.35 -16.40 6.68
N PHE A 276 -16.63 -15.29 6.70
CA PHE A 276 -15.31 -15.15 7.33
C PHE A 276 -15.25 -13.94 8.28
N PRO A 277 -16.06 -13.92 9.35
CA PRO A 277 -16.16 -12.75 10.24
C PRO A 277 -14.85 -12.42 10.96
N ALA A 278 -13.98 -13.39 11.18
CA ALA A 278 -12.68 -13.17 11.81
C ALA A 278 -11.77 -12.29 10.92
N THR A 279 -11.69 -12.58 9.63
CA THR A 279 -10.88 -11.76 8.69
C THR A 279 -11.50 -10.40 8.44
N ALA A 280 -12.84 -10.29 8.46
CA ALA A 280 -13.52 -9.00 8.38
C ALA A 280 -13.21 -8.10 9.59
N SER A 281 -12.88 -8.68 10.75
CA SER A 281 -12.42 -7.96 11.95
C SER A 281 -10.89 -7.81 12.02
N LEU A 282 -10.20 -7.95 10.91
CA LEU A 282 -8.73 -7.85 10.79
C LEU A 282 -7.96 -8.90 11.61
N HIS A 283 -8.61 -9.97 12.05
CA HIS A 283 -7.92 -11.10 12.67
C HIS A 283 -7.42 -12.09 11.61
N THR A 284 -6.16 -12.46 11.73
CA THR A 284 -5.57 -13.48 10.86
C THR A 284 -6.08 -14.87 11.25
N THR A 285 -6.43 -15.67 10.24
CA THR A 285 -6.79 -17.08 10.41
C THR A 285 -5.85 -17.95 9.58
N ASN A 286 -5.70 -19.22 9.95
CA ASN A 286 -4.86 -20.16 9.17
C ASN A 286 -5.49 -20.54 7.82
N PHE A 287 -6.78 -20.33 7.68
CA PHE A 287 -7.55 -20.67 6.49
C PHE A 287 -8.31 -19.43 6.02
N PHE A 288 -8.13 -19.03 4.77
CA PHE A 288 -8.64 -17.77 4.23
C PHE A 288 -8.23 -16.54 5.05
N PRO A 289 -6.91 -16.25 5.13
CA PRO A 289 -6.36 -15.26 6.09
C PRO A 289 -6.57 -13.80 5.68
N GLN A 290 -6.92 -13.52 4.43
CA GLN A 290 -6.97 -12.17 3.88
C GLN A 290 -8.34 -11.86 3.31
N GLN A 291 -9.04 -10.92 3.92
CA GLN A 291 -10.38 -10.49 3.51
C GLN A 291 -10.47 -10.14 2.03
N THR A 292 -9.56 -9.32 1.50
CA THR A 292 -9.56 -8.91 0.09
C THR A 292 -9.47 -10.10 -0.86
N GLN A 293 -8.64 -11.08 -0.55
CA GLN A 293 -8.50 -12.29 -1.37
C GLN A 293 -9.72 -13.21 -1.24
N ASN A 294 -10.30 -13.29 -0.06
CA ASN A 294 -11.48 -14.12 0.20
C ASN A 294 -12.66 -13.68 -0.65
N TYR A 295 -13.01 -12.40 -0.65
CA TYR A 295 -14.16 -11.92 -1.44
C TYR A 295 -13.88 -11.99 -2.94
N LEU A 296 -12.66 -11.76 -3.40
CA LEU A 296 -12.29 -11.96 -4.81
C LEU A 296 -12.42 -13.42 -5.22
N LEU A 297 -12.03 -14.36 -4.36
CA LEU A 297 -12.18 -15.78 -4.60
C LEU A 297 -13.66 -16.19 -4.70
N ILE A 298 -14.49 -15.75 -3.74
CA ILE A 298 -15.93 -16.03 -3.76
C ILE A 298 -16.56 -15.49 -5.02
N TRP A 299 -16.25 -14.26 -5.39
CA TRP A 299 -16.76 -13.62 -6.60
C TRP A 299 -16.29 -14.35 -7.87
N ALA A 300 -15.02 -14.74 -7.97
CA ALA A 300 -14.48 -15.46 -9.12
C ALA A 300 -15.10 -16.86 -9.27
N VAL A 301 -15.23 -17.61 -8.17
CA VAL A 301 -15.85 -18.95 -8.17
C VAL A 301 -17.32 -18.84 -8.57
N PHE A 302 -18.07 -17.89 -8.01
CA PHE A 302 -19.47 -17.68 -8.35
C PHE A 302 -19.67 -17.37 -9.84
N ASN A 303 -18.88 -16.42 -10.37
CA ASN A 303 -18.96 -16.07 -11.79
C ASN A 303 -18.46 -17.21 -12.70
N GLY A 304 -17.47 -17.98 -12.26
CA GLY A 304 -17.01 -19.18 -12.94
C GLY A 304 -18.11 -20.24 -13.06
N ILE A 305 -18.85 -20.50 -11.98
CA ILE A 305 -20.00 -21.42 -11.99
C ILE A 305 -21.08 -20.94 -12.96
N ILE A 306 -21.45 -19.65 -12.90
CA ILE A 306 -22.40 -19.06 -13.85
C ILE A 306 -21.91 -19.23 -15.29
N GLY A 307 -20.64 -18.97 -15.56
CA GLY A 307 -20.02 -19.12 -16.87
C GLY A 307 -20.13 -20.55 -17.39
N ILE A 308 -19.83 -21.54 -16.54
CA ILE A 308 -20.01 -23.00 -16.90
C ILE A 308 -21.48 -23.34 -17.20
N ILE A 309 -22.41 -22.85 -16.38
CA ILE A 309 -23.84 -23.09 -16.61
C ILE A 309 -24.27 -22.49 -17.94
N LEU A 310 -23.90 -21.24 -18.21
CA LEU A 310 -24.23 -20.59 -19.49
C LEU A 310 -23.61 -21.31 -20.68
N PHE A 311 -22.37 -21.78 -20.53
CA PHE A 311 -21.70 -22.59 -21.56
C PHE A 311 -22.44 -23.89 -21.82
N ILE A 312 -22.83 -24.65 -20.78
CA ILE A 312 -23.56 -25.90 -20.92
C ILE A 312 -24.93 -25.66 -21.61
N ILE A 313 -25.63 -24.61 -21.19
CA ILE A 313 -26.91 -24.21 -21.81
C ILE A 313 -26.70 -23.90 -23.30
N SER A 314 -25.73 -23.03 -23.60
CA SER A 314 -25.42 -22.67 -24.98
C SER A 314 -25.04 -23.90 -25.83
N TYR A 315 -24.20 -24.78 -25.30
CA TYR A 315 -23.81 -26.02 -25.98
C TYR A 315 -24.98 -26.94 -26.26
N LYS A 316 -25.90 -27.14 -25.29
CA LYS A 316 -27.11 -27.96 -25.49
C LYS A 316 -28.07 -27.41 -26.54
N PHE A 317 -28.19 -26.07 -26.62
CA PHE A 317 -29.10 -25.44 -27.59
C PHE A 317 -28.49 -25.27 -28.98
N ASN A 318 -27.18 -25.08 -29.09
CA ASN A 318 -26.49 -24.83 -30.35
C ASN A 318 -25.75 -26.08 -30.88
N GLY A 319 -25.25 -26.95 -30.01
CA GLY A 319 -24.45 -28.13 -30.38
C GLY A 319 -25.25 -29.32 -30.98
N LYS A 320 -26.57 -29.26 -30.97
CA LYS A 320 -27.44 -30.29 -31.61
C LYS A 320 -27.78 -30.00 -33.06
N LYS A 321 -27.19 -28.99 -33.67
CA LYS A 321 -27.46 -28.59 -35.07
C LYS A 321 -26.33 -28.92 -36.05
N ASN A 322 -25.33 -29.72 -35.62
CA ASN A 322 -24.32 -30.28 -36.50
C ASN A 322 -24.35 -31.80 -36.43
#